data_4205116144e523140f6f9336412ba409
#
_entry.id   4205116144e523140f6f9336412ba409
#
_cell.length_a   1.000
_cell.length_b   1.000
_cell.length_c   1.000
_cell.angle_alpha   90.00
_cell.angle_beta   90.00
_cell.angle_gamma   90.00
#
_symmetry.space_group_name_H-M   'P 1'
#
loop_
_entity.id
_entity.type
_entity.pdbx_description
1 polymer ?
#
loop_
_entity_poly.entity_id
_entity_poly.type
_entity_poly.pdbx_seq_one_letter_code
_entity_poly.pdbx_strand_id
1 'polypeptide(L)'
;MVDRFVAPHDLDAKRSLYEPWMSLREWSELPAVGHYVDAQRVWSHEIDFWGGDLAGLRTKIDHLEALGADVLYLNPIFHASTNHGYDATDYLAIAPWLGSRAEVSELAEDLHSRGLKLVLDGVFNHVGLANSIFREAQADPQSPYRNWFEFGDQFPGGVRAWALA
;
A
#
# COMPACT_ATOMS: atom_id res chain seq x y z
N MET A 1 2.91 -1.95 9.46
CA MET A 1 2.63 -2.34 8.06
C MET A 1 2.08 -3.75 8.07
N VAL A 2 0.98 -4.00 7.32
CA VAL A 2 0.36 -5.34 7.23
C VAL A 2 1.36 -6.36 6.67
N ASP A 3 2.05 -6.01 5.59
CA ASP A 3 3.04 -6.86 4.91
C ASP A 3 4.15 -7.43 5.82
N ARG A 4 4.45 -6.77 6.96
CA ARG A 4 5.52 -7.13 7.88
C ARG A 4 5.04 -7.49 9.28
N PHE A 5 3.75 -7.77 9.48
CA PHE A 5 3.21 -8.00 10.82
C PHE A 5 3.17 -9.49 11.19
N VAL A 6 2.73 -10.34 10.25
CA VAL A 6 2.66 -11.80 10.44
C VAL A 6 3.16 -12.47 9.17
N ALA A 7 3.97 -13.51 9.32
CA ALA A 7 4.42 -14.32 8.18
C ALA A 7 3.21 -14.91 7.42
N PRO A 8 3.23 -14.91 6.10
CA PRO A 8 2.16 -15.56 5.32
C PRO A 8 2.13 -17.06 5.58
N HIS A 9 0.96 -17.66 5.45
CA HIS A 9 0.82 -19.12 5.57
C HIS A 9 1.59 -19.84 4.45
N ASP A 10 1.52 -19.31 3.22
CA ASP A 10 2.19 -19.83 2.03
C ASP A 10 2.67 -18.67 1.17
N LEU A 11 3.97 -18.40 1.22
CA LEU A 11 4.60 -17.31 0.49
C LEU A 11 4.60 -17.58 -1.03
N ASP A 12 4.81 -18.84 -1.44
CA ASP A 12 4.88 -19.20 -2.85
C ASP A 12 3.51 -19.07 -3.54
N ALA A 13 2.44 -19.44 -2.86
CA ALA A 13 1.08 -19.26 -3.37
C ALA A 13 0.73 -17.78 -3.64
N LYS A 14 1.36 -16.85 -2.92
CA LYS A 14 1.15 -15.40 -3.09
C LYS A 14 1.96 -14.80 -4.24
N ARG A 15 2.97 -15.49 -4.73
CA ARG A 15 3.92 -14.95 -5.72
C ARG A 15 3.25 -14.38 -6.97
N SER A 16 2.16 -14.98 -7.43
CA SER A 16 1.39 -14.51 -8.59
C SER A 16 0.57 -13.24 -8.35
N LEU A 17 0.46 -12.78 -7.12
CA LEU A 17 -0.26 -11.56 -6.75
C LEU A 17 0.62 -10.30 -6.87
N TYR A 18 1.93 -10.49 -7.01
CA TYR A 18 2.91 -9.41 -7.09
C TYR A 18 3.33 -9.16 -8.53
N GLU A 19 3.59 -7.91 -8.86
CA GLU A 19 4.11 -7.54 -10.16
C GLU A 19 5.54 -8.09 -10.36
N PRO A 20 5.96 -8.40 -11.61
CA PRO A 20 7.27 -9.02 -11.88
C PRO A 20 8.48 -8.21 -11.38
N TRP A 21 8.32 -6.92 -11.16
CA TRP A 21 9.36 -6.01 -10.67
C TRP A 21 9.36 -5.86 -9.15
N MET A 22 8.35 -6.39 -8.45
CA MET A 22 8.29 -6.46 -6.99
C MET A 22 9.10 -7.64 -6.48
N SER A 23 9.90 -7.42 -5.44
CA SER A 23 10.71 -8.46 -4.80
C SER A 23 9.96 -9.08 -3.64
N LEU A 24 9.63 -10.35 -3.73
CA LEU A 24 9.04 -11.10 -2.62
C LEU A 24 10.15 -11.79 -1.84
N ARG A 25 10.35 -11.38 -0.58
CA ARG A 25 11.42 -11.78 0.32
C ARG A 25 10.98 -12.91 1.25
N GLU A 26 11.93 -13.74 1.64
CA GLU A 26 11.69 -14.70 2.71
C GLU A 26 11.48 -13.97 4.06
N TRP A 27 10.61 -14.50 4.91
CA TRP A 27 10.26 -13.84 6.17
C TRP A 27 11.46 -13.58 7.09
N SER A 28 12.46 -14.44 7.03
CA SER A 28 13.71 -14.32 7.80
C SER A 28 14.69 -13.28 7.27
N GLU A 29 14.48 -12.77 6.04
CA GLU A 29 15.37 -11.77 5.46
C GLU A 29 15.16 -10.41 6.11
N LEU A 30 16.27 -9.71 6.38
CA LEU A 30 16.23 -8.34 6.87
C LEU A 30 16.14 -7.35 5.70
N PRO A 31 15.50 -6.19 5.92
CA PRO A 31 15.53 -5.11 4.93
C PRO A 31 16.96 -4.73 4.57
N ALA A 32 17.25 -4.64 3.29
CA ALA A 32 18.54 -4.18 2.79
C ALA A 32 18.57 -2.65 2.66
N VAL A 33 19.78 -2.08 2.58
CA VAL A 33 19.95 -0.68 2.19
C VAL A 33 19.49 -0.52 0.75
N GLY A 34 18.55 0.41 0.53
CA GLY A 34 17.96 0.63 -0.78
C GLY A 34 18.89 1.35 -1.75
N HIS A 35 18.69 1.09 -3.03
CA HIS A 35 19.20 1.89 -4.15
C HIS A 35 18.01 2.35 -5.00
N TYR A 36 18.20 3.42 -5.76
CA TYR A 36 17.13 3.94 -6.62
C TYR A 36 16.93 3.05 -7.85
N VAL A 37 15.69 2.72 -8.19
CA VAL A 37 15.29 1.90 -9.32
C VAL A 37 14.62 2.80 -10.35
N ASP A 38 15.40 3.25 -11.35
CA ASP A 38 14.96 4.25 -12.33
C ASP A 38 13.69 3.84 -13.10
N ALA A 39 13.57 2.56 -13.47
CA ALA A 39 12.44 2.06 -14.25
C ALA A 39 11.09 2.21 -13.52
N GLN A 40 11.06 2.07 -12.21
CA GLN A 40 9.88 2.21 -11.36
C GLN A 40 9.82 3.56 -10.66
N ARG A 41 10.92 4.31 -10.65
CA ARG A 41 11.07 5.61 -9.99
C ARG A 41 10.82 5.53 -8.47
N VAL A 42 11.30 4.48 -7.84
CA VAL A 42 11.19 4.19 -6.40
C VAL A 42 12.52 3.68 -5.85
N TRP A 43 12.66 3.62 -4.54
CA TRP A 43 13.77 2.93 -3.91
C TRP A 43 13.52 1.43 -3.83
N SER A 44 14.55 0.60 -3.98
CA SER A 44 14.42 -0.86 -4.01
C SER A 44 13.79 -1.43 -2.73
N HIS A 45 14.03 -0.83 -1.57
CA HIS A 45 13.43 -1.25 -0.31
C HIS A 45 11.92 -0.94 -0.20
N GLU A 46 11.38 -0.07 -1.08
CA GLU A 46 9.95 0.23 -1.15
C GLU A 46 9.19 -0.82 -1.96
N ILE A 47 9.91 -1.62 -2.76
CA ILE A 47 9.35 -2.71 -3.55
C ILE A 47 9.78 -4.11 -3.08
N ASP A 48 10.34 -4.19 -1.87
CA ASP A 48 10.59 -5.44 -1.16
C ASP A 48 9.38 -5.78 -0.28
N PHE A 49 8.77 -6.93 -0.49
CA PHE A 49 7.59 -7.41 0.21
C PHE A 49 7.90 -8.70 0.97
N TRP A 50 7.23 -8.94 2.10
CA TRP A 50 7.39 -10.15 2.93
C TRP A 50 6.13 -11.00 3.00
N GLY A 51 5.07 -10.57 2.33
CA GLY A 51 3.88 -11.37 2.13
C GLY A 51 2.88 -11.41 3.28
N GLY A 52 3.06 -10.63 4.35
CA GLY A 52 2.03 -10.51 5.38
C GLY A 52 0.72 -9.94 4.83
N ASP A 53 -0.42 -10.33 5.41
CA ASP A 53 -1.75 -10.01 4.92
C ASP A 53 -2.78 -9.77 6.03
N LEU A 54 -3.99 -9.43 5.64
CA LEU A 54 -5.11 -9.19 6.57
C LEU A 54 -5.55 -10.46 7.30
N ALA A 55 -5.51 -11.62 6.63
CA ALA A 55 -5.85 -12.90 7.24
C ALA A 55 -4.86 -13.25 8.37
N GLY A 56 -3.56 -13.10 8.10
CA GLY A 56 -2.52 -13.28 9.11
C GLY A 56 -2.68 -12.29 10.27
N LEU A 57 -2.97 -11.03 9.98
CA LEU A 57 -3.20 -10.01 11.01
C LEU A 57 -4.36 -10.40 11.94
N ARG A 58 -5.47 -10.89 11.39
CA ARG A 58 -6.63 -11.36 12.19
C ARG A 58 -6.24 -12.42 13.20
N THR A 59 -5.29 -13.30 12.92
CA THR A 59 -4.80 -14.33 13.88
C THR A 59 -4.08 -13.74 15.08
N LYS A 60 -3.78 -12.43 15.07
CA LYS A 60 -3.03 -11.74 16.13
C LYS A 60 -3.84 -10.73 16.93
N ILE A 61 -5.18 -10.72 16.79
CA ILE A 61 -6.02 -9.80 17.57
C ILE A 61 -5.86 -10.04 19.08
N ASP A 62 -5.79 -11.29 19.54
CA ASP A 62 -5.53 -11.60 20.95
C ASP A 62 -4.21 -10.98 21.46
N HIS A 63 -3.19 -10.96 20.60
CA HIS A 63 -1.92 -10.31 20.93
C HIS A 63 -2.06 -8.79 21.06
N LEU A 64 -2.85 -8.15 20.18
CA LEU A 64 -3.12 -6.71 20.26
C LEU A 64 -3.88 -6.35 21.54
N GLU A 65 -4.88 -7.15 21.92
CA GLU A 65 -5.59 -6.99 23.20
C GLU A 65 -4.64 -7.15 24.40
N ALA A 66 -3.78 -8.16 24.37
CA ALA A 66 -2.80 -8.40 25.45
C ALA A 66 -1.79 -7.25 25.60
N LEU A 67 -1.53 -6.49 24.54
CA LEU A 67 -0.72 -5.27 24.59
C LEU A 67 -1.48 -4.06 25.15
N GLY A 68 -2.79 -4.17 25.37
CA GLY A 68 -3.66 -3.07 25.80
C GLY A 68 -3.97 -2.08 24.70
N ALA A 69 -3.96 -2.48 23.42
CA ALA A 69 -4.32 -1.62 22.31
C ALA A 69 -5.84 -1.45 22.25
N ASP A 70 -6.32 -0.21 22.10
CA ASP A 70 -7.73 0.13 21.87
C ASP A 70 -8.03 0.37 20.39
N VAL A 71 -6.99 0.65 19.60
CA VAL A 71 -7.12 1.03 18.18
C VAL A 71 -6.05 0.32 17.37
N LEU A 72 -6.46 -0.30 16.28
CA LEU A 72 -5.57 -0.76 15.23
C LEU A 72 -5.57 0.28 14.10
N TYR A 73 -4.41 0.91 13.87
CA TYR A 73 -4.19 1.78 12.72
C TYR A 73 -3.40 1.03 11.66
N LEU A 74 -3.93 1.00 10.44
CA LEU A 74 -3.24 0.41 9.29
C LEU A 74 -2.68 1.48 8.37
N ASN A 75 -1.42 1.32 7.94
CA ASN A 75 -0.91 2.00 6.75
C ASN A 75 -1.85 1.77 5.57
N PRO A 76 -1.78 2.57 4.49
CA PRO A 76 -2.66 2.40 3.35
C PRO A 76 -2.70 0.95 2.85
N ILE A 77 -3.91 0.46 2.60
CA ILE A 77 -4.17 -0.92 2.14
C ILE A 77 -4.68 -0.97 0.71
N PHE A 78 -4.85 0.18 0.07
CA PHE A 78 -5.26 0.28 -1.32
C PHE A 78 -4.19 -0.21 -2.28
N HIS A 79 -4.59 -0.51 -3.51
CA HIS A 79 -3.64 -0.90 -4.55
C HIS A 79 -2.59 0.21 -4.76
N ALA A 80 -1.32 -0.15 -4.69
CA ALA A 80 -0.19 0.75 -4.75
C ALA A 80 1.01 0.06 -5.41
N SER A 81 2.05 0.80 -5.75
CA SER A 81 3.28 0.20 -6.31
C SER A 81 4.29 -0.18 -5.22
N THR A 82 4.16 0.39 -4.03
CA THR A 82 5.11 0.21 -2.94
C THR A 82 4.54 -0.56 -1.76
N ASN A 83 5.42 -1.13 -0.95
CA ASN A 83 5.06 -1.90 0.25
C ASN A 83 4.41 -1.05 1.35
N HIS A 84 4.68 0.25 1.38
CA HIS A 84 4.09 1.17 2.35
C HIS A 84 2.69 1.68 1.95
N GLY A 85 2.32 1.58 0.64
CA GLY A 85 1.00 1.92 0.12
C GLY A 85 0.69 3.42 -0.02
N TYR A 86 1.64 4.32 0.27
CA TYR A 86 1.39 5.77 0.17
C TYR A 86 1.35 6.30 -1.27
N ASP A 87 1.69 5.50 -2.25
CA ASP A 87 1.60 5.80 -3.68
C ASP A 87 0.38 5.11 -4.33
N ALA A 88 -0.80 5.26 -3.73
CA ALA A 88 -2.02 4.59 -4.17
C ALA A 88 -2.29 4.80 -5.67
N THR A 89 -2.52 3.70 -6.36
CA THR A 89 -2.83 3.66 -7.80
C THR A 89 -4.30 3.44 -8.09
N ASP A 90 -5.02 2.79 -7.16
CA ASP A 90 -6.47 2.60 -7.20
C ASP A 90 -7.04 2.62 -5.78
N TYR A 91 -7.91 3.59 -5.48
CA TYR A 91 -8.60 3.72 -4.19
C TYR A 91 -9.86 2.85 -4.06
N LEU A 92 -10.29 2.19 -5.13
CA LEU A 92 -11.46 1.31 -5.14
C LEU A 92 -11.11 -0.15 -4.92
N ALA A 93 -9.82 -0.50 -5.02
CA ALA A 93 -9.30 -1.85 -4.85
C ALA A 93 -8.35 -1.95 -3.64
N ILE A 94 -8.51 -3.01 -2.86
CA ILE A 94 -7.51 -3.42 -1.87
C ILE A 94 -6.33 -4.05 -2.62
N ALA A 95 -5.10 -3.83 -2.17
CA ALA A 95 -3.92 -4.47 -2.73
C ALA A 95 -4.07 -6.00 -2.67
N PRO A 96 -4.02 -6.73 -3.80
CA PRO A 96 -4.40 -8.15 -3.83
C PRO A 96 -3.52 -9.03 -2.94
N TRP A 97 -2.28 -8.62 -2.71
CA TRP A 97 -1.36 -9.33 -1.80
C TRP A 97 -1.67 -9.11 -0.32
N LEU A 98 -2.44 -8.08 0.03
CA LEU A 98 -2.90 -7.84 1.41
C LEU A 98 -4.24 -8.53 1.69
N GLY A 99 -5.07 -8.71 0.67
CA GLY A 99 -6.36 -9.36 0.81
C GLY A 99 -7.47 -8.71 -0.01
N SER A 100 -8.70 -8.87 0.45
CA SER A 100 -9.91 -8.42 -0.21
C SER A 100 -10.71 -7.44 0.65
N ARG A 101 -11.70 -6.79 0.04
CA ARG A 101 -12.67 -5.95 0.77
C ARG A 101 -13.47 -6.76 1.81
N ALA A 102 -13.77 -8.02 1.53
CA ALA A 102 -14.45 -8.91 2.48
C ALA A 102 -13.58 -9.13 3.72
N GLU A 103 -12.29 -9.40 3.56
CA GLU A 103 -11.36 -9.58 4.68
C GLU A 103 -11.16 -8.31 5.50
N VAL A 104 -11.23 -7.12 4.89
CA VAL A 104 -11.26 -5.86 5.66
C VAL A 104 -12.52 -5.76 6.51
N SER A 105 -13.68 -6.12 5.97
CA SER A 105 -14.94 -6.13 6.73
C SER A 105 -14.89 -7.12 7.88
N GLU A 106 -14.43 -8.34 7.63
CA GLU A 106 -14.27 -9.39 8.65
C GLU A 106 -13.28 -8.96 9.75
N LEU A 107 -12.15 -8.32 9.38
CA LEU A 107 -11.21 -7.77 10.35
C LEU A 107 -11.88 -6.69 11.22
N ALA A 108 -12.67 -5.79 10.61
CA ALA A 108 -13.37 -4.75 11.35
C ALA A 108 -14.42 -5.33 12.31
N GLU A 109 -15.18 -6.34 11.88
CA GLU A 109 -16.16 -7.03 12.72
C GLU A 109 -15.49 -7.73 13.93
N ASP A 110 -14.39 -8.45 13.68
CA ASP A 110 -13.65 -9.14 14.73
C ASP A 110 -13.08 -8.15 15.76
N LEU A 111 -12.47 -7.05 15.31
CA LEU A 111 -11.96 -5.99 16.19
C LEU A 111 -13.08 -5.34 17.01
N HIS A 112 -14.18 -4.95 16.35
CA HIS A 112 -15.31 -4.29 17.02
C HIS A 112 -15.99 -5.20 18.04
N SER A 113 -16.11 -6.51 17.76
CA SER A 113 -16.66 -7.48 18.71
C SER A 113 -15.87 -7.57 20.03
N ARG A 114 -14.59 -7.17 19.97
CA ARG A 114 -13.66 -7.14 21.12
C ARG A 114 -13.45 -5.74 21.70
N GLY A 115 -14.21 -4.74 21.21
CA GLY A 115 -14.10 -3.35 21.66
C GLY A 115 -12.94 -2.56 21.07
N LEU A 116 -12.14 -3.14 20.15
CA LEU A 116 -11.09 -2.43 19.44
C LEU A 116 -11.68 -1.63 18.27
N LYS A 117 -10.98 -0.58 17.87
CA LYS A 117 -11.35 0.24 16.70
C LYS A 117 -10.36 0.01 15.56
N LEU A 118 -10.83 0.12 14.33
CA LEU A 118 -10.01 0.10 13.12
C LEU A 118 -9.91 1.51 12.53
N VAL A 119 -8.69 1.96 12.24
CA VAL A 119 -8.42 3.19 11.49
C VAL A 119 -7.65 2.82 10.24
N LEU A 120 -8.13 3.27 9.09
CA LEU A 120 -7.49 3.10 7.80
C LEU A 120 -6.86 4.41 7.35
N ASP A 121 -5.63 4.35 6.85
CA ASP A 121 -4.95 5.50 6.28
C ASP A 121 -5.52 5.84 4.91
N GLY A 122 -5.95 7.09 4.73
CA GLY A 122 -6.47 7.61 3.46
C GLY A 122 -5.49 8.63 2.86
N VAL A 123 -4.78 8.25 1.82
CA VAL A 123 -3.83 9.12 1.11
C VAL A 123 -4.59 10.00 0.12
N PHE A 124 -5.09 11.16 0.57
CA PHE A 124 -5.91 12.04 -0.29
C PHE A 124 -5.15 13.26 -0.83
N ASN A 125 -3.90 13.45 -0.40
CA ASN A 125 -3.08 14.59 -0.83
C ASN A 125 -2.44 14.38 -2.21
N HIS A 126 -2.12 13.14 -2.55
CA HIS A 126 -1.44 12.76 -3.79
C HIS A 126 -1.83 11.35 -4.21
N VAL A 127 -1.43 10.96 -5.41
CA VAL A 127 -1.62 9.61 -5.96
C VAL A 127 -0.31 9.07 -6.49
N GLY A 128 -0.21 7.76 -6.66
CA GLY A 128 0.92 7.12 -7.31
C GLY A 128 1.02 7.46 -8.80
N LEU A 129 2.21 7.46 -9.35
CA LEU A 129 2.47 7.75 -10.78
C LEU A 129 1.75 6.77 -11.74
N ALA A 130 1.41 5.57 -11.25
CA ALA A 130 0.68 4.56 -12.00
C ALA A 130 -0.85 4.71 -11.89
N ASN A 131 -1.37 5.68 -11.13
CA ASN A 131 -2.81 5.93 -11.03
C ASN A 131 -3.40 6.28 -12.40
N SER A 132 -4.49 5.62 -12.80
CA SER A 132 -5.08 5.75 -14.12
C SER A 132 -5.62 7.16 -14.38
N ILE A 133 -6.24 7.78 -13.40
CA ILE A 133 -6.77 9.15 -13.49
C ILE A 133 -5.62 10.15 -13.67
N PHE A 134 -4.51 9.97 -12.96
CA PHE A 134 -3.33 10.81 -13.10
C PHE A 134 -2.71 10.65 -14.51
N ARG A 135 -2.56 9.40 -14.98
CA ARG A 135 -2.00 9.13 -16.33
C ARG A 135 -2.86 9.73 -17.45
N GLU A 136 -4.19 9.61 -17.32
CA GLU A 136 -5.11 10.24 -18.27
C GLU A 136 -4.95 11.77 -18.24
N ALA A 137 -4.98 12.37 -17.06
CA ALA A 137 -4.80 13.82 -16.90
C ALA A 137 -3.44 14.32 -17.43
N GLN A 138 -2.39 13.51 -17.30
CA GLN A 138 -1.06 13.83 -17.81
C GLN A 138 -0.99 13.74 -19.35
N ALA A 139 -1.62 12.73 -19.93
CA ALA A 139 -1.58 12.46 -21.38
C ALA A 139 -2.48 13.39 -22.19
N ASP A 140 -3.62 13.80 -21.62
CA ASP A 140 -4.62 14.62 -22.32
C ASP A 140 -4.91 15.94 -21.56
N PRO A 141 -4.46 17.10 -22.09
CA PRO A 141 -4.80 18.40 -21.52
C PRO A 141 -6.30 18.73 -21.47
N GLN A 142 -7.14 18.00 -22.22
CA GLN A 142 -8.59 18.14 -22.23
C GLN A 142 -9.30 17.13 -21.32
N SER A 143 -8.57 16.25 -20.63
CA SER A 143 -9.14 15.30 -19.68
C SER A 143 -9.98 16.01 -18.61
N PRO A 144 -11.16 15.48 -18.22
CA PRO A 144 -11.96 16.01 -17.13
C PRO A 144 -11.20 16.02 -15.78
N TYR A 145 -10.14 15.23 -15.69
CA TYR A 145 -9.29 15.14 -14.48
C TYR A 145 -8.09 16.10 -14.53
N ARG A 146 -7.89 16.85 -15.63
CA ARG A 146 -6.71 17.74 -15.78
C ARG A 146 -6.54 18.69 -14.60
N ASN A 147 -7.63 19.27 -14.15
CA ASN A 147 -7.63 20.24 -13.04
C ASN A 147 -7.57 19.62 -11.64
N TRP A 148 -7.48 18.29 -11.53
CA TRP A 148 -7.25 17.62 -10.26
C TRP A 148 -5.78 17.65 -9.84
N PHE A 149 -4.89 17.97 -10.79
CA PHE A 149 -3.44 18.00 -10.60
C PHE A 149 -2.88 19.34 -11.05
N GLU A 150 -1.79 19.77 -10.40
CA GLU A 150 -1.07 20.97 -10.79
C GLU A 150 0.00 20.62 -11.82
N PHE A 151 -0.21 21.01 -13.08
CA PHE A 151 0.77 20.88 -14.15
C PHE A 151 1.41 22.24 -14.44
N GLY A 152 2.69 22.25 -14.84
CA GLY A 152 3.38 23.47 -15.22
C GLY A 152 4.90 23.28 -15.34
N ASP A 153 5.52 24.11 -16.17
CA ASP A 153 6.97 24.05 -16.44
C ASP A 153 7.84 24.39 -15.21
N GLN A 154 7.24 25.01 -14.19
CA GLN A 154 7.88 25.30 -12.91
C GLN A 154 8.15 24.05 -12.07
N PHE A 155 7.50 22.92 -12.40
CA PHE A 155 7.67 21.68 -11.65
C PHE A 155 8.64 20.72 -12.36
N PRO A 156 9.56 20.06 -11.64
CA PRO A 156 10.35 18.97 -12.21
C PRO A 156 9.44 17.89 -12.81
N GLY A 157 9.64 17.57 -14.10
CA GLY A 157 8.79 16.61 -14.80
C GLY A 157 7.40 17.10 -15.19
N GLY A 158 7.15 18.44 -15.11
CA GLY A 158 5.94 19.08 -15.63
C GLY A 158 4.69 18.94 -14.76
N VAL A 159 4.81 18.39 -13.57
CA VAL A 159 3.72 18.23 -12.60
C VAL A 159 4.22 18.44 -11.17
N ARG A 160 3.38 19.05 -10.33
CA ARG A 160 3.69 19.16 -8.91
C ARG A 160 3.74 17.77 -8.28
N ALA A 161 4.96 17.35 -7.94
CA ALA A 161 5.16 16.13 -7.17
C ALA A 161 5.20 16.45 -5.68
N TRP A 162 4.72 15.52 -4.86
CA TRP A 162 5.03 15.52 -3.44
C TRP A 162 6.48 15.03 -3.32
N ALA A 163 7.40 15.96 -3.18
CA ALA A 163 8.78 15.60 -2.93
C ALA A 163 8.87 15.10 -1.48
N LEU A 164 9.17 13.84 -1.32
CA LEU A 164 9.86 13.40 -0.13
C LEU A 164 11.24 14.07 -0.20
N ALA A 165 11.44 15.07 0.65
CA ALA A 165 12.73 15.74 0.83
C ALA A 165 13.74 14.76 1.44
#